data_6ffdce82d296ec6dbcc15b6bb96609ed
#
_entry.id   6ffdce82d296ec6dbcc15b6bb96609ed
#
_cell.length_a   1.000
_cell.length_b   1.000
_cell.length_c   1.000
_cell.angle_alpha   90.00
_cell.angle_beta   90.00
_cell.angle_gamma   90.00
#
_symmetry.space_group_name_H-M   'P 1'
#
loop_
_entity.id
_entity.type
_entity.pdbx_description
1 polymer ?
#
loop_
_entity_poly.entity_id
_entity_poly.type
_entity_poly.pdbx_seq_one_letter_code
_entity_poly.pdbx_strand_id
1 'polypeptide(L)'
;MSQKVRIDGVKHNGASVFLGVDHCGNPCWTRNPERIMVWLCNGWRSRFNQRREQRPRSTPVKNDATGEITDWTEEPLGGPNILPLMSDSQARTSCLWMAGIPSAILASTNRIENTEWFAGLKRKKTSGGRTPGFKSRYRGLGFVCWYHPSGNSYNAVFHKTGRRSGVVVITGMNPPRWRKPGEKLHWRVVIHVRVNQPIRPYTSVHVDWTHRTLVFVNIPLPLPRTENGEVGIDRGCVHTLALSDGTFMDMPKPSRAELKRLKHLQRRMARQDRVNEARGGRTAKFASKRRRRTLTEFNALQGRIVRRRNDWIEKTTTRLAQKNILIAMEDLDVKAITRRPKPRMDENSHY
;
A
#
# COMPACT_ATOMS: atom_id res chain seq x y z
N MET A 1 -2.40 12.22 -7.92
CA MET A 1 -3.05 11.28 -8.88
C MET A 1 -2.15 10.10 -9.14
N SER A 2 -2.68 8.95 -9.50
CA SER A 2 -1.88 7.76 -9.82
C SER A 2 -2.56 6.98 -10.94
N GLN A 3 -1.75 6.30 -11.78
CA GLN A 3 -2.25 5.43 -12.83
C GLN A 3 -1.93 3.98 -12.48
N LYS A 4 -2.96 3.17 -12.29
CA LYS A 4 -2.85 1.75 -11.98
C LYS A 4 -2.99 0.92 -13.25
N VAL A 5 -2.02 0.04 -13.49
CA VAL A 5 -1.96 -0.86 -14.64
C VAL A 5 -1.80 -2.31 -14.18
N ARG A 6 -2.18 -3.24 -15.05
CA ARG A 6 -2.01 -4.68 -14.80
C ARG A 6 -0.65 -5.15 -15.30
N ILE A 7 0.00 -6.01 -14.54
CA ILE A 7 1.20 -6.75 -14.96
C ILE A 7 0.74 -8.01 -15.68
N ASP A 8 1.10 -8.12 -16.97
CA ASP A 8 0.78 -9.29 -17.81
C ASP A 8 1.88 -10.35 -17.75
N GLY A 9 3.12 -9.96 -17.46
CA GLY A 9 4.25 -10.88 -17.34
C GLY A 9 5.55 -10.19 -16.96
N VAL A 10 6.57 -10.98 -16.68
CA VAL A 10 7.91 -10.50 -16.37
C VAL A 10 8.95 -11.35 -17.09
N LYS A 11 9.96 -10.70 -17.65
CA LYS A 11 11.13 -11.34 -18.28
C LYS A 11 12.42 -10.86 -17.61
N HIS A 12 13.41 -11.69 -17.66
CA HIS A 12 14.77 -11.38 -17.21
C HIS A 12 15.71 -11.33 -18.41
N ASN A 13 16.58 -10.32 -18.45
CA ASN A 13 17.61 -10.16 -19.47
C ASN A 13 18.95 -9.81 -18.80
N GLY A 14 20.04 -10.20 -19.41
CA GLY A 14 21.39 -9.91 -18.96
C GLY A 14 21.97 -10.98 -18.05
N ALA A 15 22.80 -10.58 -17.09
CA ALA A 15 23.51 -11.47 -16.20
C ALA A 15 22.57 -12.21 -15.24
N SER A 16 22.96 -13.40 -14.77
CA SER A 16 22.30 -14.05 -13.63
C SER A 16 22.34 -13.16 -12.42
N VAL A 17 21.22 -13.08 -11.68
CA VAL A 17 21.10 -12.21 -10.50
C VAL A 17 21.65 -12.93 -9.27
N PHE A 18 22.56 -12.27 -8.56
CA PHE A 18 23.08 -12.72 -7.29
C PHE A 18 22.06 -12.45 -6.18
N LEU A 19 21.60 -13.49 -5.51
CA LEU A 19 20.61 -13.42 -4.44
C LEU A 19 21.20 -13.45 -3.04
N GLY A 20 22.52 -13.60 -2.89
CA GLY A 20 23.24 -13.83 -1.65
C GLY A 20 24.02 -15.12 -1.65
N VAL A 21 24.36 -15.59 -0.47
CA VAL A 21 25.04 -16.87 -0.25
C VAL A 21 24.14 -17.81 0.53
N ASP A 22 24.30 -19.11 0.34
CA ASP A 22 23.64 -20.16 1.12
C ASP A 22 24.31 -20.34 2.50
N HIS A 23 23.84 -21.29 3.28
CA HIS A 23 24.38 -21.63 4.60
C HIS A 23 25.82 -22.18 4.55
N CYS A 24 26.26 -22.66 3.39
CA CYS A 24 27.63 -23.12 3.15
C CYS A 24 28.55 -22.02 2.60
N GLY A 25 28.05 -20.79 2.42
CA GLY A 25 28.81 -19.67 1.84
C GLY A 25 28.83 -19.66 0.30
N ASN A 26 28.16 -20.58 -0.38
CA ASN A 26 28.14 -20.63 -1.84
C ASN A 26 27.21 -19.56 -2.44
N PRO A 27 27.60 -18.92 -3.55
CA PRO A 27 26.80 -17.90 -4.17
C PRO A 27 25.53 -18.48 -4.81
N CYS A 28 24.38 -17.88 -4.48
CA CYS A 28 23.08 -18.24 -5.04
C CYS A 28 22.75 -17.35 -6.22
N TRP A 29 22.51 -17.93 -7.38
CA TRP A 29 22.19 -17.25 -8.62
C TRP A 29 20.81 -17.61 -9.15
N THR A 30 20.19 -16.68 -9.86
CA THR A 30 18.92 -16.96 -10.57
C THR A 30 18.78 -16.16 -11.85
N ARG A 31 18.10 -16.76 -12.84
CA ARG A 31 17.56 -16.08 -14.03
C ARG A 31 16.02 -16.10 -14.04
N ASN A 32 15.42 -16.75 -13.02
CA ASN A 32 13.97 -16.82 -12.91
C ASN A 32 13.40 -15.44 -12.51
N PRO A 33 12.62 -14.78 -13.38
CA PRO A 33 12.10 -13.44 -13.11
C PRO A 33 11.15 -13.40 -11.90
N GLU A 34 10.38 -14.46 -11.64
CA GLU A 34 9.48 -14.53 -10.47
C GLU A 34 10.29 -14.53 -9.16
N ARG A 35 11.39 -15.31 -9.10
CA ARG A 35 12.27 -15.30 -7.93
C ARG A 35 12.94 -13.96 -7.72
N ILE A 36 13.36 -13.29 -8.80
CA ILE A 36 13.95 -11.95 -8.74
C ILE A 36 12.94 -10.96 -8.17
N MET A 37 11.69 -10.96 -8.65
CA MET A 37 10.64 -10.07 -8.15
C MET A 37 10.35 -10.30 -6.67
N VAL A 38 10.25 -11.54 -6.22
CA VAL A 38 10.07 -11.86 -4.79
C VAL A 38 11.26 -11.37 -3.96
N TRP A 39 12.48 -11.54 -4.45
CA TRP A 39 13.69 -11.05 -3.81
C TRP A 39 13.71 -9.53 -3.68
N LEU A 40 13.36 -8.78 -4.73
CA LEU A 40 13.22 -7.32 -4.68
C LEU A 40 12.17 -6.88 -3.63
N CYS A 41 11.02 -7.55 -3.58
CA CYS A 41 9.98 -7.30 -2.58
C CYS A 41 10.49 -7.54 -1.15
N ASN A 42 11.25 -8.62 -0.95
CA ASN A 42 11.81 -8.95 0.36
C ASN A 42 12.85 -7.93 0.81
N GLY A 43 13.73 -7.47 -0.10
CA GLY A 43 14.73 -6.47 0.20
C GLY A 43 14.11 -5.13 0.57
N TRP A 44 13.14 -4.67 -0.20
CA TRP A 44 12.40 -3.46 0.11
C TRP A 44 11.72 -3.55 1.49
N ARG A 45 11.00 -4.66 1.76
CA ARG A 45 10.31 -4.87 3.04
C ARG A 45 11.27 -4.92 4.22
N SER A 46 12.38 -5.66 4.09
CA SER A 46 13.39 -5.75 5.16
C SER A 46 13.96 -4.39 5.48
N ARG A 47 14.33 -3.63 4.46
CA ARG A 47 14.87 -2.28 4.65
C ARG A 47 13.85 -1.32 5.26
N PHE A 48 12.59 -1.40 4.83
CA PHE A 48 11.49 -0.65 5.43
C PHE A 48 11.34 -0.98 6.92
N ASN A 49 11.38 -2.27 7.28
CA ASN A 49 11.23 -2.70 8.67
C ASN A 49 12.41 -2.28 9.54
N GLN A 50 13.65 -2.35 9.05
CA GLN A 50 14.82 -1.84 9.77
C GLN A 50 14.66 -0.34 10.14
N ARG A 51 14.13 0.46 9.22
CA ARG A 51 13.81 1.87 9.50
C ARG A 51 12.68 2.02 10.53
N ARG A 52 11.68 1.14 10.47
CA ARG A 52 10.55 1.13 11.40
C ARG A 52 10.97 0.74 12.82
N GLU A 53 11.94 -0.14 12.98
CA GLU A 53 12.52 -0.55 14.26
C GLU A 53 13.05 0.63 15.06
N GLN A 54 13.60 1.65 14.39
CA GLN A 54 14.15 2.86 15.01
C GLN A 54 13.08 3.85 15.51
N ARG A 55 11.80 3.64 15.20
CA ARG A 55 10.74 4.58 15.60
C ARG A 55 10.42 4.47 17.07
N PRO A 56 10.19 5.60 17.75
CA PRO A 56 9.89 5.61 19.18
C PRO A 56 8.52 4.96 19.46
N ARG A 57 8.46 4.21 20.52
CA ARG A 57 7.26 3.67 21.14
C ARG A 57 7.19 4.15 22.57
N SER A 58 6.19 4.95 22.91
CA SER A 58 5.91 5.30 24.29
C SER A 58 5.19 4.14 24.96
N THR A 59 5.81 3.60 26.01
CA THR A 59 5.22 2.57 26.88
C THR A 59 4.94 3.17 28.26
N PRO A 60 3.72 2.97 28.82
CA PRO A 60 3.43 3.47 30.15
C PRO A 60 4.20 2.63 31.19
N VAL A 61 4.88 3.30 32.09
CA VAL A 61 5.43 2.70 33.31
C VAL A 61 4.30 2.65 34.34
N LYS A 62 3.99 1.47 34.80
CA LYS A 62 2.96 1.25 35.83
C LYS A 62 3.62 0.96 37.16
N ASN A 63 3.03 1.50 38.21
CA ASN A 63 3.39 1.09 39.55
C ASN A 63 2.92 -0.36 39.77
N ASP A 64 3.82 -1.26 40.12
CA ASP A 64 3.54 -2.68 40.28
C ASP A 64 2.50 -2.96 41.39
N ALA A 65 2.36 -2.08 42.39
CA ALA A 65 1.42 -2.23 43.49
C ALA A 65 0.01 -1.68 43.20
N THR A 66 -0.10 -0.56 42.47
CA THR A 66 -1.37 0.13 42.25
C THR A 66 -1.89 -0.02 40.81
N GLY A 67 -1.03 -0.42 39.86
CA GLY A 67 -1.35 -0.48 38.45
C GLY A 67 -1.49 0.89 37.77
N GLU A 68 -1.28 1.98 38.52
CA GLU A 68 -1.35 3.34 38.01
C GLU A 68 -0.14 3.68 37.12
N ILE A 69 -0.40 4.49 36.07
CA ILE A 69 0.67 4.97 35.19
C ILE A 69 1.40 6.12 35.88
N THR A 70 2.66 5.88 36.23
CA THR A 70 3.51 6.87 36.92
C THR A 70 4.39 7.66 35.97
N ASP A 71 4.75 7.06 34.79
CA ASP A 71 5.64 7.70 33.83
C ASP A 71 5.46 7.06 32.41
N TRP A 72 6.16 7.61 31.43
CA TRP A 72 6.21 7.11 30.06
C TRP A 72 7.67 6.95 29.60
N THR A 73 8.08 5.74 29.29
CA THR A 73 9.39 5.49 28.66
C THR A 73 9.27 5.45 27.16
N GLU A 74 10.23 6.05 26.45
CA GLU A 74 10.36 5.95 25.00
C GLU A 74 11.40 4.89 24.65
N GLU A 75 10.94 3.82 24.02
CA GLU A 75 11.78 2.76 23.50
C GLU A 75 11.65 2.66 21.98
N PRO A 76 12.70 2.20 21.27
CA PRO A 76 12.55 1.88 19.87
C PRO A 76 11.52 0.75 19.65
N LEU A 77 10.74 0.80 18.56
CA LEU A 77 9.76 -0.24 18.21
C LEU A 77 10.36 -1.64 18.07
N GLY A 78 11.64 -1.72 17.72
CA GLY A 78 12.39 -2.98 17.62
C GLY A 78 12.89 -3.53 18.95
N GLY A 79 12.69 -2.78 20.06
CA GLY A 79 13.19 -3.11 21.40
C GLY A 79 14.53 -2.47 21.73
N PRO A 80 15.04 -2.66 22.95
CA PRO A 80 16.22 -1.95 23.44
C PRO A 80 17.54 -2.35 22.76
N ASN A 81 17.62 -3.54 22.19
CA ASN A 81 18.86 -4.12 21.63
C ASN A 81 18.94 -4.06 20.09
N ILE A 82 18.30 -3.07 19.46
CA ILE A 82 18.39 -2.92 18.00
C ILE A 82 19.72 -2.32 17.58
N LEU A 83 20.22 -2.82 16.45
CA LEU A 83 21.42 -2.23 15.83
C LEU A 83 21.12 -0.83 15.27
N PRO A 84 22.08 0.09 15.32
CA PRO A 84 21.94 1.40 14.70
C PRO A 84 21.57 1.28 13.23
N LEU A 85 20.74 2.20 12.71
CA LEU A 85 20.32 2.20 11.33
C LEU A 85 21.50 2.48 10.40
N MET A 86 21.91 1.48 9.64
CA MET A 86 22.93 1.62 8.61
C MET A 86 22.42 2.44 7.43
N SER A 87 23.32 3.13 6.72
CA SER A 87 23.03 3.71 5.41
C SER A 87 22.64 2.61 4.39
N ASP A 88 22.01 2.98 3.29
CA ASP A 88 21.63 1.99 2.25
C ASP A 88 22.86 1.34 1.61
N SER A 89 23.98 2.06 1.52
CA SER A 89 25.26 1.53 1.06
C SER A 89 25.81 0.50 2.05
N GLN A 90 25.89 0.84 3.33
CA GLN A 90 26.34 -0.09 4.38
C GLN A 90 25.45 -1.34 4.44
N ALA A 91 24.13 -1.19 4.35
CA ALA A 91 23.21 -2.33 4.34
C ALA A 91 23.47 -3.28 3.17
N ARG A 92 23.81 -2.77 1.98
CA ARG A 92 24.19 -3.58 0.81
C ARG A 92 25.53 -4.30 1.00
N THR A 93 26.46 -3.70 1.71
CA THR A 93 27.78 -4.28 1.98
C THR A 93 27.70 -5.33 3.08
N SER A 94 26.97 -5.05 4.16
CA SER A 94 26.84 -5.95 5.32
C SER A 94 25.85 -7.10 5.08
N CYS A 95 24.80 -6.88 4.30
CA CYS A 95 23.78 -7.88 3.99
C CYS A 95 23.98 -8.40 2.56
N LEU A 96 24.77 -9.46 2.36
CA LEU A 96 25.11 -9.99 1.03
C LEU A 96 23.89 -10.27 0.15
N TRP A 97 22.79 -10.72 0.72
CA TRP A 97 21.56 -10.97 -0.03
C TRP A 97 20.86 -9.69 -0.52
N MET A 98 21.21 -8.50 0.01
CA MET A 98 20.74 -7.20 -0.49
C MET A 98 21.71 -6.56 -1.49
N ALA A 99 22.92 -7.06 -1.61
CA ALA A 99 24.03 -6.40 -2.31
C ALA A 99 23.70 -6.04 -3.77
N GLY A 100 22.95 -6.89 -4.47
CA GLY A 100 22.53 -6.66 -5.85
C GLY A 100 21.23 -5.85 -6.03
N ILE A 101 20.54 -5.48 -4.94
CA ILE A 101 19.26 -4.74 -5.04
C ILE A 101 19.52 -3.31 -5.48
N PRO A 102 18.78 -2.79 -6.49
CA PRO A 102 18.94 -1.42 -6.95
C PRO A 102 18.77 -0.39 -5.83
N SER A 103 19.66 0.59 -5.76
CA SER A 103 19.61 1.67 -4.75
C SER A 103 18.29 2.43 -4.79
N ALA A 104 17.71 2.67 -5.98
CA ALA A 104 16.42 3.32 -6.15
C ALA A 104 15.26 2.60 -5.44
N ILE A 105 15.36 1.29 -5.24
CA ILE A 105 14.39 0.49 -4.49
C ILE A 105 14.62 0.66 -2.99
N LEU A 106 15.86 0.54 -2.50
CA LEU A 106 16.17 0.66 -1.08
C LEU A 106 15.95 2.08 -0.56
N ALA A 107 16.41 3.09 -1.30
CA ALA A 107 16.23 4.50 -0.94
C ALA A 107 14.75 4.91 -0.84
N SER A 108 13.88 4.31 -1.66
CA SER A 108 12.43 4.56 -1.60
C SER A 108 11.83 4.25 -0.22
N THR A 109 12.43 3.30 0.52
CA THR A 109 11.92 2.88 1.83
C THR A 109 11.92 4.00 2.85
N ASN A 110 12.90 4.91 2.81
CA ASN A 110 13.00 6.04 3.73
C ASN A 110 11.79 6.97 3.62
N ARG A 111 11.49 7.44 2.41
CA ARG A 111 10.37 8.36 2.19
C ARG A 111 9.03 7.70 2.47
N ILE A 112 8.85 6.45 2.02
CA ILE A 112 7.59 5.74 2.23
C ILE A 112 7.36 5.45 3.71
N GLU A 113 8.40 5.02 4.43
CA GLU A 113 8.33 4.77 5.86
C GLU A 113 7.99 6.04 6.64
N ASN A 114 8.69 7.15 6.37
CA ASN A 114 8.41 8.44 6.97
C ASN A 114 6.96 8.88 6.70
N THR A 115 6.52 8.83 5.45
CA THR A 115 5.15 9.23 5.06
C THR A 115 4.10 8.39 5.79
N GLU A 116 4.28 7.08 5.86
CA GLU A 116 3.35 6.19 6.57
C GLU A 116 3.36 6.44 8.07
N TRP A 117 4.54 6.69 8.66
CA TRP A 117 4.66 6.95 10.09
C TRP A 117 3.92 8.22 10.50
N PHE A 118 4.22 9.35 9.88
CA PHE A 118 3.59 10.63 10.22
C PHE A 118 2.10 10.66 9.91
N ALA A 119 1.68 10.04 8.80
CA ALA A 119 0.25 9.86 8.52
C ALA A 119 -0.45 8.99 9.57
N GLY A 120 0.24 7.98 10.10
CA GLY A 120 -0.25 7.13 11.17
C GLY A 120 -0.38 7.89 12.50
N LEU A 121 0.61 8.70 12.85
CA LEU A 121 0.56 9.56 14.05
C LEU A 121 -0.58 10.58 13.95
N LYS A 122 -0.75 11.23 12.79
CA LYS A 122 -1.89 12.14 12.56
C LYS A 122 -3.22 11.42 12.80
N ARG A 123 -3.41 10.23 12.21
CA ARG A 123 -4.62 9.42 12.44
C ARG A 123 -4.80 9.01 13.90
N LYS A 124 -3.72 8.69 14.62
CA LYS A 124 -3.80 8.38 16.06
C LYS A 124 -4.34 9.56 16.84
N LYS A 125 -3.84 10.78 16.58
CA LYS A 125 -4.31 12.01 17.22
C LYS A 125 -5.78 12.34 16.89
N THR A 126 -6.17 12.22 15.60
CA THR A 126 -7.50 12.65 15.14
C THR A 126 -8.60 11.60 15.32
N SER A 127 -8.29 10.32 15.29
CA SER A 127 -9.29 9.24 15.27
C SER A 127 -8.99 8.06 16.17
N GLY A 128 -8.02 8.16 17.08
CA GLY A 128 -7.66 7.08 18.02
C GLY A 128 -7.07 5.84 17.33
N GLY A 129 -6.57 5.98 16.09
CA GLY A 129 -5.98 4.88 15.34
C GLY A 129 -4.68 4.37 15.97
N ARG A 130 -4.26 3.17 15.56
CA ARG A 130 -2.98 2.60 16.00
C ARG A 130 -1.81 3.18 15.18
N THR A 131 -0.63 3.24 15.79
CA THR A 131 0.62 3.53 15.08
C THR A 131 0.88 2.46 14.00
N PRO A 132 1.48 2.84 12.86
CA PRO A 132 1.79 1.89 11.81
C PRO A 132 2.77 0.81 12.30
N GLY A 133 2.42 -0.46 12.07
CA GLY A 133 3.28 -1.60 12.40
C GLY A 133 4.26 -1.96 11.28
N PHE A 134 4.94 -3.10 11.49
CA PHE A 134 5.87 -3.69 10.51
C PHE A 134 5.16 -4.25 9.28
N LYS A 135 5.86 -4.25 8.15
CA LYS A 135 5.39 -4.93 6.92
C LYS A 135 5.59 -6.43 7.06
N SER A 136 4.51 -7.18 7.08
CA SER A 136 4.54 -8.64 7.16
C SER A 136 4.76 -9.28 5.79
N ARG A 137 5.55 -10.36 5.74
CA ARG A 137 5.71 -11.18 4.52
C ARG A 137 4.42 -11.90 4.09
N TYR A 138 3.44 -12.00 4.98
CA TYR A 138 2.17 -12.70 4.73
C TYR A 138 1.05 -11.77 4.24
N ARG A 139 1.22 -10.44 4.33
CA ARG A 139 0.18 -9.46 4.00
C ARG A 139 0.30 -8.86 2.60
N GLY A 140 1.23 -9.33 1.81
CA GLY A 140 1.44 -8.88 0.44
C GLY A 140 2.92 -8.68 0.13
N LEU A 141 3.26 -8.89 -1.14
CA LEU A 141 4.59 -8.67 -1.70
C LEU A 141 4.53 -7.46 -2.61
N GLY A 142 5.41 -6.51 -2.39
CA GLY A 142 5.52 -5.33 -3.23
C GLY A 142 6.77 -4.52 -2.90
N PHE A 143 7.08 -3.59 -3.76
CA PHE A 143 8.16 -2.62 -3.56
C PHE A 143 7.86 -1.33 -4.29
N VAL A 144 8.60 -0.28 -3.93
CA VAL A 144 8.58 1.02 -4.63
C VAL A 144 9.93 1.24 -5.27
N CYS A 145 9.93 1.70 -6.50
CA CYS A 145 11.13 2.09 -7.21
C CYS A 145 11.00 3.54 -7.68
N TRP A 146 12.02 4.37 -7.38
CA TRP A 146 12.07 5.74 -7.88
C TRP A 146 12.38 5.75 -9.37
N TYR A 147 11.73 6.67 -10.07
CA TYR A 147 12.08 7.07 -11.43
C TYR A 147 12.75 8.44 -11.37
N HIS A 148 13.94 8.54 -11.94
CA HIS A 148 14.65 9.81 -12.05
C HIS A 148 14.86 10.14 -13.53
N PRO A 149 14.13 11.12 -14.07
CA PRO A 149 14.18 11.42 -15.50
C PRO A 149 15.49 12.03 -15.97
N SER A 150 16.24 12.68 -15.07
CA SER A 150 17.46 13.44 -15.39
C SER A 150 18.76 12.79 -14.91
N GLY A 151 18.72 11.57 -14.34
CA GLY A 151 19.90 10.90 -13.80
C GLY A 151 20.33 9.68 -14.60
N ASN A 152 21.58 9.25 -14.42
CA ASN A 152 22.12 7.99 -14.94
C ASN A 152 21.44 6.73 -14.36
N SER A 153 20.34 6.89 -13.65
CA SER A 153 19.57 5.82 -13.03
C SER A 153 18.41 5.43 -13.97
N TYR A 154 18.65 4.38 -14.73
CA TYR A 154 17.66 3.79 -15.64
C TYR A 154 16.63 2.90 -14.93
N ASN A 155 16.26 3.22 -13.69
CA ASN A 155 15.34 2.41 -12.93
C ASN A 155 13.89 2.86 -13.13
N ALA A 156 13.01 1.87 -13.27
CA ALA A 156 11.56 2.03 -13.43
C ALA A 156 11.16 2.86 -14.69
N VAL A 157 11.96 2.79 -15.75
CA VAL A 157 11.68 3.46 -17.02
C VAL A 157 10.55 2.74 -17.74
N PHE A 158 9.51 3.48 -18.13
CA PHE A 158 8.42 2.97 -18.96
C PHE A 158 8.72 3.17 -20.44
N HIS A 159 8.59 2.11 -21.22
CA HIS A 159 8.65 2.12 -22.68
C HIS A 159 7.34 1.61 -23.25
N LYS A 160 6.71 2.40 -24.11
CA LYS A 160 5.52 1.99 -24.85
C LYS A 160 5.93 0.99 -25.94
N THR A 161 5.28 -0.18 -25.97
CA THR A 161 5.57 -1.24 -26.96
C THR A 161 4.44 -1.47 -27.95
N GLY A 162 3.25 -0.90 -27.70
CA GLY A 162 2.09 -1.00 -28.58
C GLY A 162 0.96 -0.08 -28.13
N ARG A 163 -0.20 -0.17 -28.82
CA ARG A 163 -1.36 0.69 -28.53
C ARG A 163 -1.82 0.59 -27.07
N ARG A 164 -1.85 -0.63 -26.52
CA ARG A 164 -2.32 -0.92 -25.15
C ARG A 164 -1.28 -1.71 -24.33
N SER A 165 -0.02 -1.67 -24.71
CA SER A 165 1.05 -2.40 -24.05
C SER A 165 2.28 -1.53 -23.84
N GLY A 166 3.02 -1.83 -22.79
CA GLY A 166 4.29 -1.23 -22.49
C GLY A 166 5.11 -2.13 -21.56
N VAL A 167 6.32 -1.73 -21.32
CA VAL A 167 7.21 -2.39 -20.38
C VAL A 167 7.80 -1.39 -19.39
N VAL A 168 7.97 -1.82 -18.16
CA VAL A 168 8.75 -1.09 -17.15
C VAL A 168 10.03 -1.87 -16.91
N VAL A 169 11.16 -1.20 -17.08
CA VAL A 169 12.48 -1.81 -16.95
C VAL A 169 13.09 -1.43 -15.61
N ILE A 170 13.51 -2.44 -14.85
CA ILE A 170 14.30 -2.28 -13.62
C ILE A 170 15.66 -2.87 -13.87
N THR A 171 16.69 -2.06 -13.75
CA THR A 171 18.07 -2.46 -13.94
C THR A 171 18.77 -2.60 -12.60
N GLY A 172 19.54 -3.64 -12.44
CA GLY A 172 20.41 -3.84 -11.30
C GLY A 172 21.82 -4.28 -11.73
N MET A 173 22.71 -4.30 -10.75
CA MET A 173 24.09 -4.70 -10.95
C MET A 173 24.49 -5.64 -9.81
N ASN A 174 25.07 -6.78 -10.17
CA ASN A 174 25.69 -7.64 -9.19
C ASN A 174 26.92 -6.98 -8.58
N PRO A 175 27.23 -7.21 -7.32
CA PRO A 175 28.50 -6.75 -6.75
C PRO A 175 29.68 -7.35 -7.55
N PRO A 176 30.74 -6.57 -7.86
CA PRO A 176 31.87 -7.04 -8.68
C PRO A 176 32.52 -8.33 -8.13
N ARG A 177 32.63 -8.44 -6.78
CA ARG A 177 33.15 -9.63 -6.10
C ARG A 177 32.33 -10.91 -6.37
N TRP A 178 31.02 -10.74 -6.62
CA TRP A 178 30.06 -11.81 -6.85
C TRP A 178 29.59 -11.82 -8.31
N ARG A 179 30.50 -11.65 -9.26
CA ARG A 179 30.23 -11.81 -10.69
C ARG A 179 30.32 -13.30 -11.05
N LYS A 180 29.32 -13.81 -11.71
CA LYS A 180 29.39 -15.15 -12.25
C LYS A 180 30.42 -15.19 -13.39
N PRO A 181 31.34 -16.17 -13.44
CA PRO A 181 32.32 -16.27 -14.50
C PRO A 181 31.66 -16.27 -15.89
N GLY A 182 32.24 -15.52 -16.84
CA GLY A 182 31.71 -15.38 -18.20
C GLY A 182 30.49 -14.46 -18.37
N GLU A 183 29.90 -13.95 -17.30
CA GLU A 183 28.74 -13.05 -17.39
C GLU A 183 29.10 -11.59 -17.12
N LYS A 184 28.27 -10.66 -17.67
CA LYS A 184 28.33 -9.22 -17.35
C LYS A 184 27.82 -8.99 -15.91
N LEU A 185 28.06 -7.78 -15.35
CA LEU A 185 27.57 -7.43 -14.03
C LEU A 185 26.09 -7.04 -14.05
N HIS A 186 25.64 -6.42 -15.12
CA HIS A 186 24.31 -5.85 -15.23
C HIS A 186 23.24 -6.87 -15.58
N TRP A 187 22.11 -6.77 -14.90
CA TRP A 187 20.90 -7.52 -15.19
C TRP A 187 19.70 -6.56 -15.31
N ARG A 188 18.66 -7.02 -15.97
CA ARG A 188 17.42 -6.27 -16.15
C ARG A 188 16.21 -7.15 -15.92
N VAL A 189 15.21 -6.59 -15.26
CA VAL A 189 13.87 -7.18 -15.18
C VAL A 189 12.94 -6.30 -16.01
N VAL A 190 12.25 -6.91 -16.95
CA VAL A 190 11.31 -6.27 -17.86
C VAL A 190 9.90 -6.68 -17.46
N ILE A 191 9.16 -5.75 -16.91
CA ILE A 191 7.77 -5.96 -16.44
C ILE A 191 6.83 -5.54 -17.57
N HIS A 192 6.15 -6.50 -18.16
CA HIS A 192 5.15 -6.24 -19.20
C HIS A 192 3.85 -5.76 -18.56
N VAL A 193 3.32 -4.65 -19.04
CA VAL A 193 2.10 -4.03 -18.49
C VAL A 193 1.09 -3.73 -19.57
N ARG A 194 -0.19 -3.87 -19.21
CA ARG A 194 -1.30 -3.45 -20.05
C ARG A 194 -1.75 -2.05 -19.68
N VAL A 195 -1.74 -1.16 -20.65
CA VAL A 195 -1.98 0.27 -20.49
C VAL A 195 -3.25 0.66 -21.24
N ASN A 196 -4.23 1.21 -20.53
CA ASN A 196 -5.48 1.67 -21.16
C ASN A 196 -5.47 3.15 -21.52
N GLN A 197 -4.53 3.92 -20.95
CA GLN A 197 -4.35 5.35 -21.18
C GLN A 197 -2.85 5.66 -21.30
N PRO A 198 -2.46 6.74 -21.99
CA PRO A 198 -1.07 7.19 -21.99
C PRO A 198 -0.52 7.36 -20.58
N ILE A 199 0.69 6.89 -20.33
CA ILE A 199 1.33 7.09 -19.03
C ILE A 199 1.78 8.54 -18.95
N ARG A 200 1.29 9.24 -17.92
CA ARG A 200 1.67 10.62 -17.60
C ARG A 200 3.04 10.65 -16.92
N PRO A 201 3.71 11.80 -16.90
CA PRO A 201 4.94 11.96 -16.11
C PRO A 201 4.76 11.47 -14.67
N TYR A 202 5.72 10.72 -14.17
CA TYR A 202 5.66 10.08 -12.85
C TYR A 202 7.00 10.19 -12.11
N THR A 203 6.99 10.04 -10.81
CA THR A 203 8.16 10.11 -9.92
C THR A 203 8.57 8.75 -9.38
N SER A 204 7.63 7.82 -9.30
CA SER A 204 7.90 6.47 -8.79
C SER A 204 6.90 5.46 -9.32
N VAL A 205 7.32 4.21 -9.25
CA VAL A 205 6.52 3.05 -9.61
C VAL A 205 6.35 2.18 -8.38
N HIS A 206 5.10 1.93 -7.99
CA HIS A 206 4.76 1.00 -6.91
C HIS A 206 4.34 -0.33 -7.51
N VAL A 207 5.05 -1.38 -7.21
CA VAL A 207 4.76 -2.74 -7.65
C VAL A 207 4.02 -3.46 -6.53
N ASP A 208 2.79 -3.89 -6.80
CA ASP A 208 2.05 -4.85 -5.98
C ASP A 208 2.14 -6.22 -6.67
N TRP A 209 3.10 -7.01 -6.23
CA TRP A 209 3.38 -8.31 -6.82
C TRP A 209 2.31 -9.35 -6.49
N THR A 210 1.68 -9.23 -5.32
CA THR A 210 0.59 -10.12 -4.91
C THR A 210 -0.62 -10.01 -5.82
N HIS A 211 -1.01 -8.78 -6.19
CA HIS A 211 -2.16 -8.53 -7.05
C HIS A 211 -1.79 -8.33 -8.53
N ARG A 212 -0.51 -8.51 -8.89
CA ARG A 212 -0.01 -8.30 -10.26
C ARG A 212 -0.40 -6.95 -10.81
N THR A 213 -0.22 -5.91 -10.02
CA THR A 213 -0.50 -4.54 -10.45
C THR A 213 0.70 -3.62 -10.21
N LEU A 214 0.78 -2.61 -11.06
CA LEU A 214 1.79 -1.58 -11.00
C LEU A 214 1.09 -0.22 -11.00
N VAL A 215 1.55 0.69 -10.15
CA VAL A 215 0.98 2.03 -10.00
C VAL A 215 2.07 3.05 -10.29
N PHE A 216 1.86 3.88 -11.31
CA PHE A 216 2.68 5.07 -11.55
C PHE A 216 2.18 6.19 -10.66
N VAL A 217 3.06 6.75 -9.85
CA VAL A 217 2.78 7.94 -9.04
C VAL A 217 3.05 9.16 -9.91
N ASN A 218 1.98 9.72 -10.48
CA ASN A 218 2.09 10.81 -11.43
C ASN A 218 2.43 12.13 -10.76
N ILE A 219 3.12 12.98 -11.50
CA ILE A 219 3.31 14.38 -11.14
C ILE A 219 1.95 15.07 -11.26
N PRO A 220 1.49 15.80 -10.22
CA PRO A 220 0.26 16.55 -10.30
C PRO A 220 0.34 17.57 -11.45
N LEU A 221 -0.59 17.49 -12.38
CA LEU A 221 -0.77 18.52 -13.42
C LEU A 221 -1.93 19.40 -13.01
N PRO A 222 -1.84 20.72 -13.22
CA PRO A 222 -2.98 21.60 -13.03
C PRO A 222 -4.13 21.10 -13.90
N LEU A 223 -5.33 21.02 -13.31
CA LEU A 223 -6.53 20.71 -14.09
C LEU A 223 -6.88 21.94 -14.94
N PRO A 224 -6.98 21.79 -16.27
CA PRO A 224 -7.48 22.90 -17.07
C PRO A 224 -8.91 23.22 -16.64
N ARG A 225 -9.19 24.47 -16.35
CA ARG A 225 -10.54 24.95 -16.11
C ARG A 225 -11.26 25.11 -17.44
N THR A 226 -12.51 24.68 -17.48
CA THR A 226 -13.39 24.81 -18.66
C THR A 226 -14.36 25.97 -18.49
N GLU A 227 -14.71 26.32 -17.24
CA GLU A 227 -15.67 27.37 -16.88
C GLU A 227 -15.17 28.06 -15.59
N ASN A 228 -15.66 29.26 -15.32
CA ASN A 228 -15.35 30.05 -14.12
C ASN A 228 -16.59 30.16 -13.22
N GLY A 229 -17.34 29.09 -13.04
CA GLY A 229 -18.53 29.06 -12.23
C GLY A 229 -18.24 29.11 -10.71
N GLU A 230 -19.30 29.35 -9.95
CA GLU A 230 -19.29 29.22 -8.50
C GLU A 230 -20.39 28.25 -8.11
N VAL A 231 -20.14 27.40 -7.10
CA VAL A 231 -21.11 26.40 -6.66
C VAL A 231 -21.06 26.18 -5.15
N GLY A 232 -22.23 26.20 -4.53
CA GLY A 232 -22.46 25.70 -3.18
C GLY A 232 -22.77 24.21 -3.24
N ILE A 233 -22.22 23.42 -2.30
CA ILE A 233 -22.43 21.97 -2.23
C ILE A 233 -22.92 21.61 -0.83
N ASP A 234 -24.13 21.07 -0.76
CA ASP A 234 -24.65 20.40 0.42
C ASP A 234 -24.46 18.88 0.32
N ARG A 235 -24.05 18.25 1.43
CA ARG A 235 -23.87 16.79 1.56
C ARG A 235 -25.06 16.20 2.31
N GLY A 236 -26.02 15.64 1.56
CA GLY A 236 -27.24 15.12 2.12
C GLY A 236 -27.28 13.59 2.32
N CYS A 237 -28.34 13.15 3.02
CA CYS A 237 -28.64 11.74 3.23
C CYS A 237 -29.46 11.14 2.09
N VAL A 238 -30.33 11.91 1.43
CA VAL A 238 -31.17 11.51 0.30
C VAL A 238 -30.32 11.49 -0.96
N HIS A 239 -29.77 12.61 -1.30
CA HIS A 239 -28.77 12.77 -2.37
C HIS A 239 -27.37 12.88 -1.78
N THR A 240 -26.36 12.33 -2.48
CA THR A 240 -24.98 12.40 -1.99
C THR A 240 -24.46 13.82 -2.00
N LEU A 241 -24.78 14.58 -3.06
CA LEU A 241 -24.47 16.02 -3.19
C LEU A 241 -25.69 16.70 -3.80
N ALA A 242 -26.10 17.82 -3.23
CA ALA A 242 -27.00 18.79 -3.80
C ALA A 242 -26.22 20.06 -4.11
N LEU A 243 -26.31 20.57 -5.33
CA LEU A 243 -25.61 21.75 -5.77
C LEU A 243 -26.54 22.96 -5.79
N SER A 244 -25.99 24.16 -5.60
CA SER A 244 -26.75 25.40 -5.60
C SER A 244 -27.40 25.74 -6.95
N ASP A 245 -26.98 25.09 -8.04
CA ASP A 245 -27.62 25.17 -9.36
C ASP A 245 -28.84 24.25 -9.50
N GLY A 246 -29.28 23.59 -8.43
CA GLY A 246 -30.40 22.62 -8.42
C GLY A 246 -30.01 21.22 -8.90
N THR A 247 -28.75 20.96 -9.23
CA THR A 247 -28.30 19.64 -9.68
C THR A 247 -28.10 18.69 -8.51
N PHE A 248 -28.59 17.45 -8.62
CA PHE A 248 -28.31 16.39 -7.66
C PHE A 248 -27.32 15.38 -8.24
N MET A 249 -26.38 14.93 -7.42
CA MET A 249 -25.39 13.92 -7.80
C MET A 249 -25.38 12.78 -6.78
N ASP A 250 -25.66 11.56 -7.25
CA ASP A 250 -25.72 10.39 -6.40
C ASP A 250 -24.59 9.41 -6.64
N MET A 251 -23.96 9.01 -5.52
CA MET A 251 -22.92 8.00 -5.53
C MET A 251 -23.52 6.62 -5.79
N PRO A 252 -22.93 5.80 -6.69
CA PRO A 252 -23.45 4.49 -7.01
C PRO A 252 -23.54 3.59 -5.77
N LYS A 253 -24.75 3.15 -5.46
CA LYS A 253 -25.05 2.22 -4.36
C LYS A 253 -24.79 0.77 -4.81
N PRO A 254 -24.43 -0.15 -3.89
CA PRO A 254 -24.40 -1.57 -4.20
C PRO A 254 -25.77 -2.08 -4.58
N SER A 255 -25.86 -2.98 -5.57
CA SER A 255 -27.12 -3.62 -5.93
C SER A 255 -27.62 -4.55 -4.81
N ARG A 256 -28.93 -4.83 -4.80
CA ARG A 256 -29.52 -5.80 -3.85
C ARG A 256 -28.86 -7.18 -3.95
N ALA A 257 -28.52 -7.61 -5.16
CA ALA A 257 -27.82 -8.88 -5.41
C ALA A 257 -26.41 -8.88 -4.81
N GLU A 258 -25.64 -7.78 -4.95
CA GLU A 258 -24.32 -7.64 -4.35
C GLU A 258 -24.38 -7.65 -2.82
N LEU A 259 -25.33 -6.94 -2.23
CA LEU A 259 -25.54 -6.93 -0.77
C LEU A 259 -25.91 -8.33 -0.25
N LYS A 260 -26.83 -9.04 -0.95
CA LYS A 260 -27.21 -10.42 -0.63
C LYS A 260 -26.00 -11.36 -0.72
N ARG A 261 -25.17 -11.21 -1.74
CA ARG A 261 -23.94 -12.00 -1.91
C ARG A 261 -22.91 -11.70 -0.81
N LEU A 262 -22.67 -10.44 -0.47
CA LEU A 262 -21.79 -10.07 0.65
C LEU A 262 -22.24 -10.71 1.95
N LYS A 263 -23.53 -10.58 2.29
CA LYS A 263 -24.11 -11.17 3.50
C LYS A 263 -23.97 -12.70 3.52
N HIS A 264 -24.18 -13.35 2.36
CA HIS A 264 -23.97 -14.80 2.22
C HIS A 264 -22.50 -15.19 2.49
N LEU A 265 -21.54 -14.47 1.88
CA LEU A 265 -20.11 -14.73 2.07
C LEU A 265 -19.69 -14.49 3.53
N GLN A 266 -20.19 -13.45 4.19
CA GLN A 266 -19.94 -13.20 5.61
C GLN A 266 -20.42 -14.34 6.49
N ARG A 267 -21.68 -14.81 6.28
CA ARG A 267 -22.24 -15.95 7.01
C ARG A 267 -21.44 -17.25 6.78
N ARG A 268 -20.98 -17.47 5.53
CA ARG A 268 -20.14 -18.60 5.15
C ARG A 268 -18.78 -18.54 5.85
N MET A 269 -18.16 -17.35 5.90
CA MET A 269 -16.90 -17.14 6.63
C MET A 269 -17.06 -17.41 8.13
N ALA A 270 -18.11 -16.88 8.77
CA ALA A 270 -18.37 -17.09 10.17
C ALA A 270 -18.53 -18.57 10.54
N ARG A 271 -19.25 -19.35 9.70
CA ARG A 271 -19.36 -20.82 9.88
C ARG A 271 -18.01 -21.52 9.75
N GLN A 272 -17.19 -21.10 8.77
CA GLN A 272 -15.84 -21.67 8.57
C GLN A 272 -14.89 -21.31 9.72
N ASP A 273 -15.04 -20.14 10.32
CA ASP A 273 -14.24 -19.71 11.46
C ASP A 273 -14.60 -20.53 12.71
N ARG A 274 -15.90 -20.76 13.00
CA ARG A 274 -16.35 -21.66 14.09
C ARG A 274 -15.78 -23.07 13.97
N VAL A 275 -15.80 -23.66 12.76
CA VAL A 275 -15.22 -24.99 12.51
C VAL A 275 -13.71 -24.99 12.72
N ASN A 276 -13.04 -23.90 12.38
CA ASN A 276 -11.59 -23.76 12.55
C ASN A 276 -11.23 -23.61 14.05
N GLU A 277 -12.01 -22.85 14.79
CA GLU A 277 -11.87 -22.68 16.26
C GLU A 277 -12.10 -24.00 17.01
N ALA A 278 -13.12 -24.76 16.64
CA ALA A 278 -13.39 -26.08 17.21
C ALA A 278 -12.24 -27.08 16.98
N ARG A 279 -11.40 -26.85 15.95
CA ARG A 279 -10.19 -27.64 15.67
C ARG A 279 -8.91 -27.07 16.29
N GLY A 280 -9.00 -26.14 17.23
CA GLY A 280 -7.87 -25.51 17.92
C GLY A 280 -7.14 -24.40 17.12
N GLY A 281 -7.68 -23.99 15.98
CA GLY A 281 -7.10 -22.93 15.13
C GLY A 281 -7.59 -21.53 15.51
N ARG A 282 -6.88 -20.81 16.38
CA ARG A 282 -7.29 -19.49 16.89
C ARG A 282 -6.96 -18.29 16.02
N THR A 283 -6.27 -18.44 14.90
CA THR A 283 -5.80 -17.28 14.13
C THR A 283 -6.02 -17.41 12.61
N ALA A 284 -6.12 -16.29 11.92
CA ALA A 284 -6.18 -16.23 10.45
C ALA A 284 -5.00 -16.96 9.76
N LYS A 285 -3.88 -17.15 10.46
CA LYS A 285 -2.70 -17.90 10.00
C LYS A 285 -3.03 -19.37 9.71
N PHE A 286 -3.94 -19.96 10.48
CA PHE A 286 -4.36 -21.36 10.34
C PHE A 286 -5.67 -21.53 9.55
N ALA A 287 -6.14 -20.47 8.89
CA ALA A 287 -7.35 -20.54 8.09
C ALA A 287 -7.26 -21.60 6.98
N SER A 288 -8.28 -22.43 6.86
CA SER A 288 -8.36 -23.47 5.85
C SER A 288 -8.29 -22.89 4.42
N LYS A 289 -7.87 -23.68 3.44
CA LYS A 289 -7.89 -23.28 2.01
C LYS A 289 -9.27 -22.81 1.57
N ARG A 290 -10.33 -23.46 2.07
CA ARG A 290 -11.73 -23.10 1.79
C ARG A 290 -12.09 -21.72 2.34
N ARG A 291 -11.65 -21.41 3.57
CA ARG A 291 -11.84 -20.09 4.20
C ARG A 291 -11.13 -18.98 3.42
N ARG A 292 -9.88 -19.24 2.98
CA ARG A 292 -9.10 -18.29 2.17
C ARG A 292 -9.78 -17.99 0.84
N ARG A 293 -10.33 -19.01 0.15
CA ARG A 293 -11.09 -18.81 -1.09
C ARG A 293 -12.32 -17.94 -0.86
N THR A 294 -13.11 -18.22 0.19
CA THR A 294 -14.29 -17.40 0.53
C THR A 294 -13.90 -15.95 0.83
N LEU A 295 -12.80 -15.72 1.55
CA LEU A 295 -12.27 -14.39 1.81
C LEU A 295 -11.85 -13.67 0.52
N THR A 296 -11.21 -14.38 -0.42
CA THR A 296 -10.82 -13.83 -1.72
C THR A 296 -12.06 -13.39 -2.53
N GLU A 297 -13.13 -14.21 -2.56
CA GLU A 297 -14.39 -13.84 -3.21
C GLU A 297 -15.03 -12.61 -2.55
N PHE A 298 -15.06 -12.57 -1.21
CA PHE A 298 -15.60 -11.44 -0.45
C PHE A 298 -14.83 -10.16 -0.77
N ASN A 299 -13.50 -10.20 -0.67
CA ASN A 299 -12.64 -9.05 -0.94
C ASN A 299 -12.73 -8.58 -2.41
N ALA A 300 -12.89 -9.51 -3.36
CA ALA A 300 -13.05 -9.17 -4.77
C ALA A 300 -14.35 -8.40 -5.03
N LEU A 301 -15.47 -8.86 -4.43
CA LEU A 301 -16.77 -8.20 -4.54
C LEU A 301 -16.77 -6.83 -3.84
N GLN A 302 -16.27 -6.76 -2.61
CA GLN A 302 -16.16 -5.51 -1.87
C GLN A 302 -15.24 -4.51 -2.59
N GLY A 303 -14.10 -4.98 -3.11
CA GLY A 303 -13.20 -4.16 -3.90
C GLY A 303 -13.82 -3.63 -5.20
N ARG A 304 -14.77 -4.36 -5.82
CA ARG A 304 -15.52 -3.87 -6.99
C ARG A 304 -16.43 -2.70 -6.59
N ILE A 305 -17.16 -2.83 -5.49
CA ILE A 305 -18.05 -1.78 -4.97
C ILE A 305 -17.24 -0.52 -4.63
N VAL A 306 -16.13 -0.68 -3.91
CA VAL A 306 -15.23 0.44 -3.55
C VAL A 306 -14.67 1.11 -4.80
N ARG A 307 -14.25 0.35 -5.82
CA ARG A 307 -13.73 0.93 -7.07
C ARG A 307 -14.77 1.78 -7.81
N ARG A 308 -16.05 1.33 -7.88
CA ARG A 308 -17.13 2.14 -8.48
C ARG A 308 -17.35 3.46 -7.73
N ARG A 309 -17.32 3.41 -6.40
CA ARG A 309 -17.44 4.62 -5.57
C ARG A 309 -16.27 5.58 -5.80
N ASN A 310 -15.05 5.07 -5.80
CA ASN A 310 -13.86 5.88 -6.02
C ASN A 310 -13.83 6.48 -7.43
N ASP A 311 -14.22 5.73 -8.47
CA ASP A 311 -14.32 6.23 -9.83
C ASP A 311 -15.35 7.37 -9.93
N TRP A 312 -16.50 7.23 -9.27
CA TRP A 312 -17.50 8.29 -9.19
C TRP A 312 -16.95 9.54 -8.48
N ILE A 313 -16.29 9.35 -7.32
CA ILE A 313 -15.68 10.46 -6.56
C ILE A 313 -14.67 11.20 -7.44
N GLU A 314 -13.73 10.49 -8.05
CA GLU A 314 -12.70 11.07 -8.92
C GLU A 314 -13.31 11.85 -10.10
N LYS A 315 -14.33 11.29 -10.76
CA LYS A 315 -15.00 11.96 -11.89
C LYS A 315 -15.78 13.18 -11.44
N THR A 316 -16.52 13.08 -10.34
CA THR A 316 -17.34 14.17 -9.80
C THR A 316 -16.48 15.31 -9.31
N THR A 317 -15.46 15.03 -8.50
CA THR A 317 -14.55 16.07 -7.98
C THR A 317 -13.75 16.75 -9.12
N THR A 318 -13.31 15.99 -10.11
CA THR A 318 -12.65 16.54 -11.30
C THR A 318 -13.58 17.48 -12.06
N ARG A 319 -14.81 17.04 -12.33
CA ARG A 319 -15.81 17.86 -13.05
C ARG A 319 -16.13 19.16 -12.30
N LEU A 320 -16.35 19.07 -10.98
CA LEU A 320 -16.63 20.25 -10.16
C LEU A 320 -15.45 21.23 -10.16
N ALA A 321 -14.21 20.73 -9.99
CA ALA A 321 -13.01 21.55 -10.00
C ALA A 321 -12.66 22.16 -11.37
N GLN A 322 -13.10 21.53 -12.47
CA GLN A 322 -12.93 22.09 -13.81
C GLN A 322 -13.94 23.21 -14.13
N LYS A 323 -15.17 23.04 -13.63
CA LYS A 323 -16.27 23.98 -13.93
C LYS A 323 -16.28 25.21 -13.03
N ASN A 324 -15.75 25.12 -11.80
CA ASN A 324 -15.93 26.15 -10.81
C ASN A 324 -14.61 26.70 -10.30
N ILE A 325 -14.54 28.03 -10.15
CA ILE A 325 -13.44 28.74 -9.51
C ILE A 325 -13.59 28.75 -7.99
N LEU A 326 -14.84 28.78 -7.51
CA LEU A 326 -15.20 28.75 -6.10
C LEU A 326 -16.15 27.58 -5.84
N ILE A 327 -15.81 26.79 -4.81
CA ILE A 327 -16.65 25.71 -4.32
C ILE A 327 -16.83 25.93 -2.82
N ALA A 328 -18.03 26.27 -2.41
CA ALA A 328 -18.41 26.43 -1.02
C ALA A 328 -19.02 25.13 -0.50
N MET A 329 -18.57 24.67 0.67
CA MET A 329 -19.08 23.46 1.31
C MET A 329 -19.21 23.69 2.82
N GLU A 330 -20.23 23.06 3.41
CA GLU A 330 -20.36 23.00 4.85
C GLU A 330 -19.31 22.06 5.48
N ASP A 331 -18.64 22.51 6.55
CA ASP A 331 -17.69 21.68 7.31
C ASP A 331 -18.43 20.84 8.36
N LEU A 332 -19.03 19.74 7.91
CA LEU A 332 -19.78 18.81 8.75
C LEU A 332 -18.87 17.77 9.41
N ASP A 333 -18.90 17.69 10.73
CA ASP A 333 -18.37 16.51 11.45
C ASP A 333 -19.34 15.33 11.33
N VAL A 334 -19.26 14.64 10.19
CA VAL A 334 -20.08 13.46 9.88
C VAL A 334 -19.96 12.37 10.96
N LYS A 335 -18.80 12.28 11.67
CA LYS A 335 -18.63 11.33 12.76
C LYS A 335 -19.45 11.71 13.99
N ALA A 336 -19.53 12.98 14.34
CA ALA A 336 -20.36 13.45 15.44
C ALA A 336 -21.83 13.20 15.15
N ILE A 337 -22.26 13.54 13.91
CA ILE A 337 -23.68 13.41 13.49
C ILE A 337 -24.12 11.94 13.42
N THR A 338 -23.25 11.03 12.94
CA THR A 338 -23.59 9.58 12.78
C THR A 338 -23.25 8.75 14.03
N ARG A 339 -22.74 9.36 15.08
CA ARG A 339 -22.41 8.65 16.31
C ARG A 339 -23.69 8.20 17.00
N ARG A 340 -23.77 6.89 17.33
CA ARG A 340 -24.85 6.40 18.20
C ARG A 340 -24.87 7.20 19.50
N PRO A 341 -26.02 7.72 19.91
CA PRO A 341 -26.14 8.34 21.23
C PRO A 341 -25.70 7.35 22.30
N LYS A 342 -24.97 7.85 23.29
CA LYS A 342 -24.67 7.01 24.47
C LYS A 342 -25.99 6.72 25.18
N PRO A 343 -26.21 5.49 25.69
CA PRO A 343 -27.35 5.22 26.56
C PRO A 343 -27.33 6.24 27.72
N ARG A 344 -28.44 6.95 27.91
CA ARG A 344 -28.63 7.74 29.13
C ARG A 344 -29.13 6.77 30.19
N MET A 345 -28.51 6.77 31.38
CA MET A 345 -29.06 6.10 32.55
C MET A 345 -30.29 6.90 32.99
N ASP A 346 -31.41 6.25 33.13
CA ASP A 346 -32.55 6.77 33.90
C ASP A 346 -32.17 6.93 35.36
N GLU A 347 -32.84 7.87 36.03
CA GLU A 347 -32.67 8.07 37.48
C GLU A 347 -32.87 6.78 38.32
N ASN A 348 -33.55 5.77 37.75
CA ASN A 348 -33.81 4.46 38.33
C ASN A 348 -32.85 3.33 37.88
N SER A 349 -31.68 3.67 37.27
CA SER A 349 -30.66 2.68 36.86
C SER A 349 -31.12 1.62 35.85
N HIS A 350 -32.18 1.87 35.07
CA HIS A 350 -32.60 0.98 33.97
C HIS A 350 -32.03 1.48 32.64
N TYR A 351 -31.53 0.52 31.80
CA TYR A 351 -30.97 0.77 30.47
C TYR A 351 -32.08 0.86 29.41
#